data_fc78b5b2566ae8a23bfa0569367788c8
#
_entry.id   fc78b5b2566ae8a23bfa0569367788c8
#
_cell.length_a   1.000
_cell.length_b   1.000
_cell.length_c   1.000
_cell.angle_alpha   90.00
_cell.angle_beta   90.00
_cell.angle_gamma   90.00
#
_symmetry.space_group_name_H-M   'P 1'
#
loop_
_entity.id
_entity.type
_entity.pdbx_description
1 polymer ?
#
loop_
_entity_poly.entity_id
_entity_poly.type
_entity_poly.pdbx_seq_one_letter_code
_entity_poly.pdbx_strand_id
1 'polypeptide(L)'
;GLVGSEMCIRDSTYTNIMCKRHKRSCNKKISYLEELLQQSECQRDNFKKQLVQSQKELLELSNRKILTSQNEKSLLEIAFRKSEVYRLFHETSNNTDTEIQNKDWKELRKEIDTTYSNFTAQLYALYPQISELELHICYLIKISMPVKDIARLVGRSTPAITASRIRLYKKIHGTEGTAEMMDKFIADL
;
A
#
# COMPACT_ATOMS: atom_id res chain seq x y z
N GLY A 1 53.74 3.60 -81.06
CA GLY A 1 52.98 2.69 -80.19
C GLY A 1 53.41 2.58 -78.72
N LEU A 2 54.37 3.36 -78.18
CA LEU A 2 54.88 3.17 -76.80
C LEU A 2 54.33 4.19 -75.81
N VAL A 3 53.73 5.30 -76.20
CA VAL A 3 53.28 6.39 -75.33
C VAL A 3 51.92 6.06 -74.69
N GLY A 4 51.07 5.24 -75.27
CA GLY A 4 49.79 4.88 -74.76
C GLY A 4 49.80 3.86 -73.62
N SER A 5 50.80 2.99 -73.56
CA SER A 5 50.91 1.96 -72.52
C SER A 5 51.46 2.51 -71.21
N GLU A 6 52.34 3.49 -71.23
CA GLU A 6 52.88 4.13 -70.00
C GLU A 6 51.85 5.01 -69.32
N MET A 7 50.94 5.69 -70.06
CA MET A 7 49.89 6.48 -69.51
C MET A 7 48.83 5.61 -68.83
N CYS A 8 48.48 4.46 -69.35
CA CYS A 8 47.56 3.49 -68.76
C CYS A 8 48.11 2.88 -67.43
N ILE A 9 49.39 2.61 -67.37
CA ILE A 9 50.05 2.04 -66.18
C ILE A 9 50.13 3.08 -65.06
N ARG A 10 50.42 4.35 -65.33
CA ARG A 10 50.41 5.45 -64.33
C ARG A 10 49.02 5.71 -63.77
N ASP A 11 47.96 5.71 -64.54
CA ASP A 11 46.63 5.87 -64.12
C ASP A 11 46.13 4.72 -63.22
N SER A 12 46.50 3.48 -63.62
CA SER A 12 46.19 2.28 -62.85
C SER A 12 46.90 2.26 -61.49
N THR A 13 48.14 2.69 -61.41
CA THR A 13 48.88 2.80 -60.12
C THR A 13 48.36 3.92 -59.21
N TYR A 14 48.00 5.07 -59.81
CA TYR A 14 47.41 6.18 -59.08
C TYR A 14 46.05 5.83 -58.47
N THR A 15 45.14 5.22 -59.24
CA THR A 15 43.86 4.74 -58.77
C THR A 15 44.00 3.69 -57.67
N ASN A 16 44.95 2.79 -57.73
CA ASN A 16 45.24 1.77 -56.74
C ASN A 16 45.75 2.40 -55.42
N ILE A 17 46.62 3.41 -55.49
CA ILE A 17 47.11 4.17 -54.34
C ILE A 17 45.96 4.94 -53.65
N MET A 18 45.13 5.62 -54.45
CA MET A 18 43.98 6.34 -53.93
C MET A 18 42.96 5.40 -53.26
N CYS A 19 42.67 4.26 -53.84
CA CYS A 19 41.79 3.24 -53.31
C CYS A 19 42.34 2.69 -51.95
N LYS A 20 43.64 2.41 -51.87
CA LYS A 20 44.31 1.96 -50.64
C LYS A 20 44.27 3.06 -49.53
N ARG A 21 44.46 4.32 -49.87
CA ARG A 21 44.32 5.44 -48.92
C ARG A 21 42.90 5.58 -48.41
N HIS A 22 41.92 5.51 -49.30
CA HIS A 22 40.50 5.55 -48.92
C HIS A 22 40.11 4.42 -47.99
N LYS A 23 40.50 3.19 -48.32
CA LYS A 23 40.28 1.98 -47.51
C LYS A 23 40.90 2.12 -46.10
N ARG A 24 42.12 2.66 -45.99
CA ARG A 24 42.77 2.92 -44.69
C ARG A 24 42.02 3.98 -43.86
N SER A 25 41.53 5.03 -44.51
CA SER A 25 40.73 6.06 -43.86
C SER A 25 39.40 5.52 -43.37
N CYS A 26 38.68 4.71 -44.15
CA CYS A 26 37.47 4.03 -43.78
C CYS A 26 37.68 3.08 -42.59
N ASN A 27 38.72 2.27 -42.63
CA ASN A 27 39.02 1.35 -41.54
C ASN A 27 39.32 2.07 -40.22
N LYS A 28 40.02 3.22 -40.27
CA LYS A 28 40.21 4.05 -39.05
C LYS A 28 38.88 4.59 -38.49
N LYS A 29 37.97 5.03 -39.35
CA LYS A 29 36.64 5.51 -38.93
C LYS A 29 35.82 4.37 -38.32
N ILE A 30 35.86 3.18 -38.92
CA ILE A 30 35.17 2.00 -38.40
C ILE A 30 35.69 1.65 -37.01
N SER A 31 37.03 1.54 -36.83
CA SER A 31 37.61 1.25 -35.52
C SER A 31 37.24 2.29 -34.46
N TYR A 32 37.23 3.57 -34.80
CA TYR A 32 36.78 4.61 -33.88
C TYR A 32 35.30 4.50 -33.48
N LEU A 33 34.44 4.17 -34.44
CA LEU A 33 32.99 3.98 -34.17
C LEU A 33 32.77 2.72 -33.33
N GLU A 34 33.50 1.66 -33.53
CA GLU A 34 33.45 0.43 -32.72
C GLU A 34 33.82 0.73 -31.27
N GLU A 35 34.87 1.53 -31.06
CA GLU A 35 35.33 1.94 -29.74
C GLU A 35 34.28 2.79 -28.99
N LEU A 36 33.63 3.74 -29.67
CA LEU A 36 32.54 4.54 -29.16
C LEU A 36 31.32 3.69 -28.81
N LEU A 37 30.98 2.71 -29.65
CA LEU A 37 29.91 1.80 -29.43
C LEU A 37 30.13 0.98 -28.16
N GLN A 38 31.30 0.41 -28.02
CA GLN A 38 31.71 -0.38 -26.84
C GLN A 38 31.68 0.45 -25.56
N GLN A 39 32.14 1.71 -25.62
CA GLN A 39 32.06 2.61 -24.49
C GLN A 39 30.59 2.93 -24.09
N SER A 40 29.73 3.18 -25.07
CA SER A 40 28.29 3.44 -24.86
C SER A 40 27.58 2.21 -24.25
N GLU A 41 27.90 1.01 -24.71
CA GLU A 41 27.37 -0.23 -24.16
C GLU A 41 27.79 -0.45 -22.71
N CYS A 42 29.03 -0.21 -22.39
CA CYS A 42 29.54 -0.30 -21.02
C CYS A 42 28.85 0.70 -20.08
N GLN A 43 28.64 1.96 -20.52
CA GLN A 43 27.90 2.96 -19.77
C GLN A 43 26.45 2.53 -19.54
N ARG A 44 25.75 2.06 -20.57
CA ARG A 44 24.39 1.56 -20.47
C ARG A 44 24.26 0.43 -19.46
N ASP A 45 25.18 -0.52 -19.45
CA ASP A 45 25.16 -1.65 -18.53
C ASP A 45 25.44 -1.21 -17.08
N ASN A 46 26.29 -0.22 -16.88
CA ASN A 46 26.51 0.40 -15.57
C ASN A 46 25.26 1.11 -15.06
N PHE A 47 24.56 1.89 -15.90
CA PHE A 47 23.30 2.52 -15.53
C PHE A 47 22.21 1.49 -15.20
N LYS A 48 22.12 0.40 -15.96
CA LYS A 48 21.19 -0.68 -15.63
C LYS A 48 21.46 -1.28 -14.26
N LYS A 49 22.71 -1.56 -13.92
CA LYS A 49 23.10 -2.08 -12.61
C LYS A 49 22.73 -1.12 -11.49
N GLN A 50 23.00 0.18 -11.65
CA GLN A 50 22.62 1.21 -10.67
C GLN A 50 21.11 1.30 -10.49
N LEU A 51 20.33 1.23 -11.57
CA LEU A 51 18.89 1.27 -11.52
C LEU A 51 18.32 0.07 -10.75
N VAL A 52 18.78 -1.13 -11.05
CA VAL A 52 18.36 -2.35 -10.34
C VAL A 52 18.71 -2.28 -8.85
N GLN A 53 19.90 -1.78 -8.52
CA GLN A 53 20.31 -1.61 -7.13
C GLN A 53 19.43 -0.61 -6.39
N SER A 54 19.14 0.55 -6.99
CA SER A 54 18.26 1.55 -6.40
C SER A 54 16.82 1.03 -6.20
N GLN A 55 16.30 0.26 -7.15
CA GLN A 55 14.99 -0.39 -7.01
C GLN A 55 14.96 -1.37 -5.85
N LYS A 56 16.02 -2.16 -5.68
CA LYS A 56 16.14 -3.10 -4.56
C LYS A 56 16.16 -2.38 -3.21
N GLU A 57 16.93 -1.30 -3.09
CA GLU A 57 17.00 -0.49 -1.87
C GLU A 57 15.65 0.14 -1.50
N LEU A 58 14.94 0.68 -2.50
CA LEU A 58 13.59 1.22 -2.31
C LEU A 58 12.61 0.14 -1.82
N LEU A 59 12.68 -1.06 -2.38
CA LEU A 59 11.84 -2.18 -1.96
C LEU A 59 12.14 -2.60 -0.51
N GLU A 60 13.42 -2.69 -0.13
CA GLU A 60 13.82 -3.01 1.23
C GLU A 60 13.35 -1.96 2.24
N LEU A 61 13.49 -0.67 1.91
CA LEU A 61 13.00 0.43 2.75
C LEU A 61 11.47 0.38 2.89
N SER A 62 10.75 0.13 1.82
CA SER A 62 9.30 -0.03 1.83
C SER A 62 8.87 -1.19 2.74
N ASN A 63 9.50 -2.35 2.61
CA ASN A 63 9.22 -3.52 3.43
C ASN A 63 9.51 -3.27 4.91
N ARG A 64 10.62 -2.61 5.25
CA ARG A 64 10.92 -2.22 6.64
C ARG A 64 9.84 -1.32 7.22
N LYS A 65 9.40 -0.31 6.46
CA LYS A 65 8.34 0.62 6.89
C LYS A 65 7.03 -0.11 7.17
N ILE A 66 6.64 -1.06 6.32
CA ILE A 66 5.44 -1.87 6.50
C ILE A 66 5.55 -2.71 7.79
N LEU A 67 6.66 -3.40 7.99
CA LEU A 67 6.89 -4.23 9.18
C LEU A 67 6.85 -3.40 10.47
N THR A 68 7.48 -2.22 10.49
CA THR A 68 7.46 -1.32 11.65
C THR A 68 6.04 -0.87 11.97
N SER A 69 5.27 -0.45 10.95
CA SER A 69 3.88 -0.04 11.12
C SER A 69 2.98 -1.17 11.63
N GLN A 70 3.18 -2.40 11.15
CA GLN A 70 2.42 -3.57 11.63
C GLN A 70 2.75 -3.91 13.09
N ASN A 71 4.02 -3.82 13.48
CA ASN A 71 4.44 -4.05 14.86
C ASN A 71 3.86 -2.99 15.81
N GLU A 72 3.86 -1.72 15.42
CA GLU A 72 3.26 -0.64 16.20
C GLU A 72 1.76 -0.86 16.41
N LYS A 73 1.01 -1.21 15.35
CA LYS A 73 -0.42 -1.54 15.45
C LYS A 73 -0.67 -2.70 16.40
N SER A 74 0.12 -3.77 16.31
CA SER A 74 -0.01 -4.93 17.19
C SER A 74 0.24 -4.58 18.66
N LEU A 75 1.23 -3.72 18.93
CA LEU A 75 1.53 -3.28 20.30
C LEU A 75 0.39 -2.40 20.87
N LEU A 76 -0.17 -1.50 20.07
CA LEU A 76 -1.32 -0.68 20.48
C LEU A 76 -2.55 -1.55 20.78
N GLU A 77 -2.82 -2.56 19.96
CA GLU A 77 -3.94 -3.48 20.21
C GLU A 77 -3.74 -4.31 21.48
N ILE A 78 -2.53 -4.79 21.75
CA ILE A 78 -2.21 -5.50 22.99
C ILE A 78 -2.38 -4.57 24.21
N ALA A 79 -1.94 -3.32 24.12
CA ALA A 79 -2.11 -2.34 25.18
C ALA A 79 -3.58 -2.03 25.42
N PHE A 80 -4.35 -1.82 24.36
CA PHE A 80 -5.80 -1.58 24.43
C PHE A 80 -6.54 -2.75 25.11
N ARG A 81 -6.26 -3.99 24.72
CA ARG A 81 -6.87 -5.18 25.34
C ARG A 81 -6.57 -5.32 26.84
N LYS A 82 -5.50 -4.68 27.35
CA LYS A 82 -5.14 -4.62 28.77
C LYS A 82 -5.70 -3.38 29.48
N SER A 83 -6.30 -2.44 28.77
CA SER A 83 -6.84 -1.21 29.36
C SER A 83 -8.03 -1.48 30.27
N GLU A 84 -8.26 -0.58 31.21
CA GLU A 84 -9.37 -0.67 32.13
C GLU A 84 -10.72 -0.55 31.41
N VAL A 85 -10.81 0.31 30.39
CA VAL A 85 -12.04 0.49 29.62
C VAL A 85 -12.39 -0.78 28.81
N TYR A 86 -11.42 -1.45 28.21
CA TYR A 86 -11.67 -2.72 27.52
C TYR A 86 -12.21 -3.79 28.49
N ARG A 87 -11.58 -3.91 29.67
CA ARG A 87 -12.03 -4.81 30.73
C ARG A 87 -13.41 -4.46 31.23
N LEU A 88 -13.67 -3.19 31.49
CA LEU A 88 -14.98 -2.70 31.96
C LEU A 88 -16.11 -3.18 31.04
N PHE A 89 -16.00 -2.98 29.73
CA PHE A 89 -17.03 -3.40 28.78
C PHE A 89 -17.21 -4.91 28.71
N HIS A 90 -16.12 -5.68 28.79
CA HIS A 90 -16.15 -7.15 28.79
C HIS A 90 -16.65 -7.74 30.10
N GLU A 91 -16.34 -7.15 31.25
CA GLU A 91 -16.81 -7.58 32.57
C GLU A 91 -18.27 -7.20 32.80
N THR A 92 -18.69 -5.99 32.42
CA THR A 92 -20.10 -5.54 32.47
C THR A 92 -20.98 -6.39 31.57
N SER A 93 -20.43 -6.93 30.49
CA SER A 93 -21.17 -7.89 29.66
C SER A 93 -21.52 -9.19 30.39
N ASN A 94 -20.82 -9.53 31.45
CA ASN A 94 -21.05 -10.73 32.27
C ASN A 94 -21.80 -10.44 33.58
N ASN A 95 -21.84 -9.17 34.05
CA ASN A 95 -22.47 -8.76 35.29
C ASN A 95 -23.62 -7.76 35.02
N THR A 96 -24.79 -8.05 35.62
CA THR A 96 -26.00 -7.21 35.48
C THR A 96 -25.99 -5.95 36.33
N ASP A 97 -25.08 -5.85 37.30
CA ASP A 97 -25.10 -4.81 38.34
C ASP A 97 -24.29 -3.54 37.99
N THR A 98 -23.54 -3.55 36.89
CA THR A 98 -22.75 -2.39 36.47
C THR A 98 -23.39 -1.72 35.25
N GLU A 99 -23.76 -0.46 35.36
CA GLU A 99 -24.33 0.33 34.26
C GLU A 99 -23.22 1.15 33.59
N ILE A 100 -23.11 1.06 32.27
CA ILE A 100 -22.17 1.84 31.45
C ILE A 100 -22.63 3.30 31.38
N GLN A 101 -21.80 4.23 31.81
CA GLN A 101 -22.07 5.66 31.81
C GLN A 101 -21.55 6.36 30.55
N ASN A 102 -22.03 7.57 30.27
CA ASN A 102 -21.58 8.37 29.14
C ASN A 102 -20.05 8.65 29.12
N LYS A 103 -19.44 8.73 30.30
CA LYS A 103 -17.97 8.88 30.42
C LYS A 103 -17.23 7.66 29.87
N ASP A 104 -17.75 6.45 30.11
CA ASP A 104 -17.13 5.20 29.71
C ASP A 104 -17.18 5.03 28.17
N TRP A 105 -18.29 5.47 27.55
CA TRP A 105 -18.38 5.52 26.08
C TRP A 105 -17.40 6.50 25.44
N LYS A 106 -17.17 7.67 26.08
CA LYS A 106 -16.17 8.64 25.61
C LYS A 106 -14.76 8.10 25.72
N GLU A 107 -14.47 7.38 26.80
CA GLU A 107 -13.16 6.76 27.00
C GLU A 107 -12.93 5.61 26.05
N LEU A 108 -13.93 4.73 25.84
CA LEU A 108 -13.88 3.68 24.83
C LEU A 108 -13.61 4.25 23.43
N ARG A 109 -14.33 5.30 23.04
CA ARG A 109 -14.10 5.99 21.77
C ARG A 109 -12.67 6.47 21.63
N LYS A 110 -12.13 7.15 22.65
CA LYS A 110 -10.76 7.67 22.66
C LYS A 110 -9.73 6.56 22.48
N GLU A 111 -9.88 5.46 23.21
CA GLU A 111 -8.98 4.31 23.14
C GLU A 111 -9.06 3.60 21.77
N ILE A 112 -10.27 3.43 21.23
CA ILE A 112 -10.48 2.87 19.88
C ILE A 112 -9.87 3.79 18.81
N ASP A 113 -10.08 5.10 18.88
CA ASP A 113 -9.54 6.05 17.92
C ASP A 113 -8.00 6.08 17.94
N THR A 114 -7.41 5.93 19.12
CA THR A 114 -5.94 5.84 19.29
C THR A 114 -5.39 4.54 18.71
N THR A 115 -6.08 3.43 18.95
CA THR A 115 -5.62 2.08 18.56
C THR A 115 -5.82 1.82 17.06
N TYR A 116 -6.96 2.26 16.50
CA TYR A 116 -7.40 1.96 15.14
C TYR A 116 -7.42 3.18 14.21
N SER A 117 -6.43 4.06 14.33
CA SER A 117 -6.15 5.16 13.37
C SER A 117 -7.35 6.10 13.14
N ASN A 118 -7.93 6.63 14.23
CA ASN A 118 -9.12 7.50 14.18
C ASN A 118 -10.36 6.82 13.59
N PHE A 119 -10.66 5.63 14.06
CA PHE A 119 -11.79 4.80 13.62
C PHE A 119 -13.13 5.57 13.52
N THR A 120 -13.42 6.42 14.51
CA THR A 120 -14.63 7.25 14.51
C THR A 120 -14.67 8.22 13.32
N ALA A 121 -13.54 8.84 12.99
CA ALA A 121 -13.46 9.74 11.84
C ALA A 121 -13.65 9.00 10.51
N GLN A 122 -13.16 7.77 10.41
CA GLN A 122 -13.37 6.91 9.24
C GLN A 122 -14.87 6.57 9.07
N LEU A 123 -15.58 6.23 10.17
CA LEU A 123 -17.02 5.99 10.11
C LEU A 123 -17.81 7.24 9.68
N TYR A 124 -17.49 8.42 10.19
CA TYR A 124 -18.10 9.67 9.75
C TYR A 124 -17.79 10.01 8.29
N ALA A 125 -16.61 9.70 7.80
CA ALA A 125 -16.27 9.89 6.39
C ALA A 125 -17.10 8.99 5.47
N LEU A 126 -17.40 7.76 5.90
CA LEU A 126 -18.23 6.80 5.15
C LEU A 126 -19.72 7.13 5.23
N TYR A 127 -20.20 7.54 6.41
CA TYR A 127 -21.59 7.89 6.62
C TYR A 127 -21.70 9.04 7.64
N PRO A 128 -21.76 10.32 7.19
CA PRO A 128 -21.77 11.50 8.05
C PRO A 128 -22.99 11.59 9.00
N GLN A 129 -24.09 10.91 8.67
CA GLN A 129 -25.33 10.92 9.44
C GLN A 129 -25.44 9.72 10.40
N ILE A 130 -24.32 9.06 10.73
CA ILE A 130 -24.30 7.95 11.68
C ILE A 130 -24.77 8.43 13.06
N SER A 131 -25.74 7.75 13.66
CA SER A 131 -26.25 8.06 14.97
C SER A 131 -25.32 7.58 16.09
N GLU A 132 -25.45 8.16 17.29
CA GLU A 132 -24.68 7.75 18.45
C GLU A 132 -24.88 6.28 18.81
N LEU A 133 -26.10 5.77 18.69
CA LEU A 133 -26.39 4.35 18.89
C LEU A 133 -25.67 3.47 17.86
N GLU A 134 -25.66 3.86 16.60
CA GLU A 134 -24.95 3.14 15.54
C GLU A 134 -23.43 3.17 15.77
N LEU A 135 -22.87 4.29 16.26
CA LEU A 135 -21.46 4.39 16.67
C LEU A 135 -21.14 3.43 17.82
N HIS A 136 -21.96 3.39 18.86
CA HIS A 136 -21.77 2.47 19.99
C HIS A 136 -21.77 1.01 19.51
N ILE A 137 -22.69 0.63 18.61
CA ILE A 137 -22.71 -0.71 18.00
C ILE A 137 -21.40 -0.98 17.25
N CYS A 138 -20.91 -0.03 16.46
CA CYS A 138 -19.65 -0.17 15.73
C CYS A 138 -18.45 -0.33 16.67
N TYR A 139 -18.38 0.42 17.76
CA TYR A 139 -17.31 0.28 18.75
C TYR A 139 -17.30 -1.11 19.39
N LEU A 140 -18.49 -1.62 19.75
CA LEU A 140 -18.62 -2.95 20.37
C LEU A 140 -18.29 -4.08 19.40
N ILE A 141 -18.64 -3.93 18.11
CA ILE A 141 -18.21 -4.86 17.05
C ILE A 141 -16.69 -4.83 16.91
N LYS A 142 -16.07 -3.63 16.90
CA LYS A 142 -14.61 -3.46 16.74
C LYS A 142 -13.83 -4.16 17.86
N ILE A 143 -14.37 -4.18 19.08
CA ILE A 143 -13.77 -4.92 20.20
C ILE A 143 -14.25 -6.38 20.29
N SER A 144 -14.87 -6.90 19.22
CA SER A 144 -15.32 -8.29 19.09
C SER A 144 -16.34 -8.76 20.13
N MET A 145 -17.26 -7.87 20.55
CA MET A 145 -18.31 -8.19 21.49
C MET A 145 -19.40 -9.08 20.86
N PRO A 146 -19.88 -10.13 21.54
CA PRO A 146 -21.02 -10.93 21.10
C PRO A 146 -22.29 -10.08 20.97
N VAL A 147 -23.15 -10.42 20.00
CA VAL A 147 -24.40 -9.68 19.72
C VAL A 147 -25.33 -9.56 20.93
N LYS A 148 -25.37 -10.59 21.77
CA LYS A 148 -26.17 -10.57 23.02
C LYS A 148 -25.67 -9.48 23.97
N ASP A 149 -24.36 -9.33 24.08
CA ASP A 149 -23.72 -8.38 24.96
C ASP A 149 -23.85 -6.95 24.42
N ILE A 150 -23.70 -6.79 23.09
CA ILE A 150 -24.00 -5.52 22.41
C ILE A 150 -25.44 -5.10 22.71
N ALA A 151 -26.42 -5.99 22.54
CA ALA A 151 -27.83 -5.73 22.78
C ALA A 151 -28.07 -5.23 24.22
N ARG A 152 -27.46 -5.90 25.20
CA ARG A 152 -27.57 -5.53 26.61
C ARG A 152 -26.94 -4.17 26.91
N LEU A 153 -25.71 -3.97 26.49
CA LEU A 153 -24.94 -2.73 26.76
C LEU A 153 -25.60 -1.48 26.16
N VAL A 154 -26.28 -1.61 25.02
CA VAL A 154 -27.00 -0.49 24.39
C VAL A 154 -28.50 -0.46 24.73
N GLY A 155 -28.98 -1.34 25.60
CA GLY A 155 -30.38 -1.39 26.04
C GLY A 155 -31.35 -1.72 24.91
N ARG A 156 -31.01 -2.67 24.03
CA ARG A 156 -31.84 -3.09 22.89
C ARG A 156 -31.97 -4.60 22.83
N SER A 157 -32.96 -5.10 22.07
CA SER A 157 -33.05 -6.55 21.81
C SER A 157 -32.05 -7.02 20.75
N THR A 158 -31.62 -8.28 20.81
CA THR A 158 -30.74 -8.90 19.82
C THR A 158 -31.25 -8.78 18.38
N PRO A 159 -32.54 -9.01 18.08
CA PRO A 159 -33.08 -8.77 16.74
C PRO A 159 -32.97 -7.29 16.29
N ALA A 160 -33.15 -6.34 17.21
CA ALA A 160 -33.03 -4.91 16.90
C ALA A 160 -31.57 -4.55 16.53
N ILE A 161 -30.58 -5.12 17.23
CA ILE A 161 -29.16 -4.93 16.88
C ILE A 161 -28.83 -5.55 15.52
N THR A 162 -29.31 -6.76 15.24
CA THR A 162 -29.12 -7.39 13.92
C THR A 162 -29.72 -6.55 12.81
N ALA A 163 -30.96 -6.06 12.99
CA ALA A 163 -31.60 -5.16 12.01
C ALA A 163 -30.85 -3.83 11.85
N SER A 164 -30.30 -3.27 12.92
CA SER A 164 -29.49 -2.04 12.86
C SER A 164 -28.20 -2.24 12.07
N ARG A 165 -27.49 -3.37 12.23
CA ARG A 165 -26.26 -3.70 11.47
C ARG A 165 -26.56 -3.84 9.98
N ILE A 166 -27.63 -4.55 9.61
CA ILE A 166 -28.06 -4.70 8.21
C ILE A 166 -28.38 -3.35 7.58
N ARG A 167 -29.16 -2.51 8.29
CA ARG A 167 -29.50 -1.15 7.81
C ARG A 167 -28.28 -0.26 7.67
N LEU A 168 -27.34 -0.32 8.61
CA LEU A 168 -26.11 0.47 8.56
C LEU A 168 -25.23 0.02 7.39
N TYR A 169 -25.11 -1.28 7.15
CA TYR A 169 -24.41 -1.79 5.97
C TYR A 169 -24.98 -1.23 4.66
N LYS A 170 -26.33 -1.28 4.51
CA LYS A 170 -27.02 -0.70 3.35
C LYS A 170 -26.79 0.80 3.21
N LYS A 171 -26.78 1.55 4.32
CA LYS A 171 -26.52 3.01 4.30
C LYS A 171 -25.10 3.35 3.86
N ILE A 172 -24.11 2.56 4.25
CA ILE A 172 -22.69 2.78 3.91
C ILE A 172 -22.39 2.33 2.47
N HIS A 173 -22.89 1.15 2.06
CA HIS A 173 -22.53 0.54 0.78
C HIS A 173 -23.55 0.76 -0.33
N GLY A 174 -24.76 1.23 -0.01
CA GLY A 174 -25.87 1.40 -0.97
C GLY A 174 -26.48 0.07 -1.48
N THR A 175 -26.05 -1.08 -0.96
CA THR A 175 -26.47 -2.42 -1.38
C THR A 175 -26.99 -3.22 -0.19
N GLU A 176 -27.84 -4.22 -0.47
CA GLU A 176 -28.31 -5.16 0.56
C GLU A 176 -27.10 -5.99 1.07
N GLY A 177 -27.12 -6.31 2.37
CA GLY A 177 -26.09 -7.10 3.02
C GLY A 177 -26.60 -7.79 4.26
N THR A 178 -25.74 -8.59 4.90
CA THR A 178 -26.05 -9.29 6.15
C THR A 178 -25.40 -8.61 7.35
N ALA A 179 -25.82 -8.97 8.56
CA ALA A 179 -25.18 -8.48 9.78
C ALA A 179 -23.71 -8.91 9.87
N GLU A 180 -23.38 -10.10 9.41
CA GLU A 180 -22.02 -10.63 9.37
C GLU A 180 -21.13 -9.87 8.40
N MET A 181 -21.68 -9.39 7.27
CA MET A 181 -20.96 -8.52 6.34
C MET A 181 -20.62 -7.19 7.00
N MET A 182 -21.52 -6.64 7.81
CA MET A 182 -21.23 -5.43 8.59
C MET A 182 -20.15 -5.67 9.64
N ASP A 183 -20.22 -6.79 10.37
CA ASP A 183 -19.23 -7.14 11.38
C ASP A 183 -17.84 -7.28 10.77
N LYS A 184 -17.74 -7.99 9.64
CA LYS A 184 -16.48 -8.13 8.90
C LYS A 184 -15.95 -6.77 8.42
N PHE A 185 -16.81 -5.95 7.83
CA PHE A 185 -16.43 -4.61 7.37
C PHE A 185 -15.86 -3.76 8.51
N ILE A 186 -16.51 -3.74 9.68
CA ILE A 186 -16.06 -3.01 10.87
C ILE A 186 -14.73 -3.59 11.41
N ALA A 187 -14.57 -4.91 11.39
CA ALA A 187 -13.32 -5.54 11.83
C ALA A 187 -12.13 -5.13 10.94
N ASP A 188 -12.36 -5.04 9.62
CA ASP A 188 -11.33 -4.72 8.63
C ASP A 188 -11.02 -3.20 8.54
N LEU A 189 -11.93 -2.33 9.01
CA LEU A 189 -11.77 -0.87 9.02
C LEU A 189 -10.72 -0.43 10.06
#